data_2d309b33db0f92f0603bc103ca3c3000
#
_entry.id   2d309b33db0f92f0603bc103ca3c3000
#
_cell.length_a   1.000
_cell.length_b   1.000
_cell.length_c   1.000
_cell.angle_alpha   90.00
_cell.angle_beta   90.00
_cell.angle_gamma   90.00
#
_symmetry.space_group_name_H-M   'P 1'
#
loop_
_entity.id
_entity.type
_entity.pdbx_description
1 polymer ?
#
loop_
_entity_poly.entity_id
_entity_poly.type
_entity_poly.pdbx_seq_one_letter_code
_entity_poly.pdbx_strand_id
1 'polypeptide(L)'
;GRYLLISSSQPGGQPANLQGIWNQHLLAPWDGKYTININTEMNYWPAEITNLPETHEPLFRLVNELAETGKKTAQTMYHCNGWVAHHNTDIWRATGPVDGPFYGTWPNGGAWLSQHLWQHYLYTGDKDFLIKNYPVLKGATVSYKVGDVTYTRTFLTLS
;
A
#
# COMPACT_ATOMS: atom_id res chain seq x y z
N GLY A 1 18.10 -7.42 -8.48
CA GLY A 1 17.08 -6.93 -7.52
C GLY A 1 17.67 -6.07 -6.42
N ARG A 2 18.64 -6.60 -5.61
CA ARG A 2 19.21 -5.85 -4.45
C ARG A 2 19.72 -4.46 -4.83
N TYR A 3 20.57 -4.34 -5.85
CA TYR A 3 21.11 -3.06 -6.31
C TYR A 3 19.99 -2.06 -6.66
N LEU A 4 18.97 -2.50 -7.41
CA LEU A 4 17.86 -1.64 -7.82
C LEU A 4 17.08 -1.13 -6.60
N LEU A 5 16.80 -2.00 -5.64
CA LEU A 5 16.06 -1.63 -4.44
C LEU A 5 16.88 -0.69 -3.54
N ILE A 6 18.15 -1.00 -3.28
CA ILE A 6 19.06 -0.14 -2.50
C ILE A 6 19.16 1.27 -3.13
N SER A 7 19.25 1.35 -4.45
CA SER A 7 19.42 2.64 -5.13
C SER A 7 18.13 3.47 -5.21
N SER A 8 16.97 2.84 -5.16
CA SER A 8 15.68 3.51 -5.37
C SER A 8 14.83 3.70 -4.13
N SER A 9 15.19 3.05 -3.01
CA SER A 9 14.36 3.09 -1.79
C SER A 9 15.25 3.13 -0.56
N GLN A 10 15.52 4.34 -0.07
CA GLN A 10 16.32 4.59 1.13
C GLN A 10 15.46 5.18 2.25
N PRO A 11 15.75 4.86 3.52
CA PRO A 11 15.06 5.43 4.67
C PRO A 11 14.98 6.97 4.59
N GLY A 12 13.80 7.51 4.89
CA GLY A 12 13.53 8.94 4.79
C GLY A 12 13.22 9.44 3.37
N GLY A 13 13.45 8.62 2.33
CA GLY A 13 13.11 8.93 0.92
C GLY A 13 11.67 8.56 0.55
N GLN A 14 11.30 8.76 -0.71
CA GLN A 14 10.05 8.21 -1.26
C GLN A 14 10.27 6.75 -1.66
N PRO A 15 9.20 5.92 -1.72
CA PRO A 15 9.31 4.57 -2.24
C PRO A 15 9.75 4.55 -3.71
N ALA A 16 10.29 3.42 -4.17
CA ALA A 16 10.49 3.16 -5.58
C ALA A 16 9.16 3.25 -6.32
N ASN A 17 9.08 4.12 -7.35
CA ASN A 17 7.89 4.21 -8.21
C ASN A 17 7.87 3.10 -9.26
N LEU A 18 7.02 3.23 -10.30
CA LEU A 18 6.88 2.22 -11.35
C LEU A 18 8.21 1.92 -12.06
N GLN A 19 9.07 2.93 -12.27
CA GLN A 19 10.40 2.80 -12.85
C GLN A 19 11.54 2.77 -11.81
N GLY A 20 11.24 2.60 -10.54
CA GLY A 20 12.22 2.80 -9.47
C GLY A 20 12.56 4.28 -9.33
N ILE A 21 13.71 4.67 -9.85
CA ILE A 21 14.13 6.08 -10.00
C ILE A 21 14.62 6.36 -11.44
N TRP A 22 14.58 5.34 -12.31
CA TRP A 22 15.16 5.42 -13.65
C TRP A 22 14.11 5.81 -14.67
N ASN A 23 14.12 7.08 -15.04
CA ASN A 23 13.29 7.62 -16.11
C ASN A 23 14.01 8.81 -16.75
N GLN A 24 14.10 8.81 -18.09
CA GLN A 24 14.69 9.90 -18.87
C GLN A 24 13.66 10.76 -19.61
N HIS A 25 12.37 10.41 -19.53
CA HIS A 25 11.31 11.08 -20.24
C HIS A 25 10.61 12.12 -19.36
N LEU A 26 10.19 13.22 -19.97
CA LEU A 26 9.35 14.20 -19.28
C LEU A 26 8.00 13.60 -18.89
N LEU A 27 7.43 12.78 -19.77
CA LEU A 27 6.26 11.96 -19.49
C LEU A 27 6.74 10.51 -19.34
N ALA A 28 6.85 10.06 -18.11
CA ALA A 28 7.23 8.69 -17.84
C ALA A 28 6.17 7.70 -18.33
N PRO A 29 6.55 6.48 -18.74
CA PRO A 29 5.56 5.43 -18.99
C PRO A 29 4.64 5.27 -17.79
N TRP A 30 3.31 5.23 -18.05
CA TRP A 30 2.27 5.16 -17.00
C TRP A 30 2.36 6.29 -15.97
N ASP A 31 2.89 7.46 -16.38
CA ASP A 31 3.10 8.67 -15.58
C ASP A 31 4.02 8.48 -14.35
N GLY A 32 4.75 7.37 -14.27
CA GLY A 32 5.61 7.05 -13.13
C GLY A 32 4.87 6.91 -11.79
N LYS A 33 3.58 6.63 -11.82
CA LYS A 33 2.76 6.47 -10.61
C LYS A 33 3.24 5.30 -9.74
N TYR A 34 2.82 5.28 -8.49
CA TYR A 34 2.87 4.08 -7.66
C TYR A 34 1.67 3.21 -8.02
N THR A 35 1.89 2.23 -8.89
CA THR A 35 0.87 1.27 -9.28
C THR A 35 0.80 0.18 -8.21
N ILE A 36 -0.26 0.19 -7.41
CA ILE A 36 -0.42 -0.62 -6.20
C ILE A 36 -1.39 -1.79 -6.37
N ASN A 37 -1.63 -2.20 -7.61
CA ASN A 37 -2.37 -3.43 -7.91
C ASN A 37 -1.45 -4.59 -8.31
N ILE A 38 -0.13 -4.42 -8.27
CA ILE A 38 0.92 -5.44 -8.39
C ILE A 38 2.35 -4.86 -8.38
N ASN A 39 2.61 -3.77 -9.11
CA ASN A 39 3.99 -3.35 -9.41
C ASN A 39 4.75 -2.89 -8.16
N THR A 40 4.13 -2.06 -7.33
CA THR A 40 4.74 -1.60 -6.07
C THR A 40 5.01 -2.78 -5.13
N GLU A 41 4.07 -3.70 -5.00
CA GLU A 41 4.23 -4.91 -4.20
C GLU A 41 5.43 -5.74 -4.70
N MET A 42 5.52 -5.97 -6.00
CA MET A 42 6.63 -6.72 -6.61
C MET A 42 7.98 -6.03 -6.41
N ASN A 43 8.03 -4.70 -6.45
CA ASN A 43 9.27 -3.95 -6.20
C ASN A 43 9.84 -4.24 -4.82
N TYR A 44 8.98 -4.51 -3.84
CA TYR A 44 9.37 -4.69 -2.44
C TYR A 44 9.39 -6.14 -1.96
N TRP A 45 8.94 -7.13 -2.73
CA TRP A 45 9.05 -8.53 -2.35
C TRP A 45 10.46 -8.98 -1.99
N PRO A 46 11.54 -8.48 -2.65
CA PRO A 46 12.88 -8.87 -2.27
C PRO A 46 13.41 -8.22 -0.98
N ALA A 47 12.78 -7.19 -0.43
CA ALA A 47 13.33 -6.41 0.70
C ALA A 47 13.70 -7.31 1.90
N GLU A 48 12.74 -8.00 2.46
CA GLU A 48 12.97 -8.86 3.63
C GLU A 48 13.78 -10.11 3.28
N ILE A 49 13.38 -10.82 2.22
CA ILE A 49 14.00 -12.11 1.83
C ILE A 49 15.47 -11.96 1.43
N THR A 50 15.89 -10.78 1.01
CA THR A 50 17.30 -10.52 0.66
C THR A 50 18.07 -9.76 1.75
N ASN A 51 17.51 -9.68 2.96
CA ASN A 51 18.10 -8.99 4.11
C ASN A 51 18.39 -7.51 3.83
N LEU A 52 17.36 -6.77 3.42
CA LEU A 52 17.38 -5.33 3.16
C LEU A 52 16.14 -4.67 3.81
N PRO A 53 15.81 -4.95 5.09
CA PRO A 53 14.59 -4.44 5.72
C PRO A 53 14.54 -2.91 5.78
N GLU A 54 15.70 -2.25 5.84
CA GLU A 54 15.81 -0.79 5.85
C GLU A 54 15.25 -0.16 4.55
N THR A 55 15.36 -0.85 3.43
CA THR A 55 14.83 -0.37 2.14
C THR A 55 13.32 -0.46 2.05
N HIS A 56 12.68 -1.16 2.98
CA HIS A 56 11.23 -1.31 3.06
C HIS A 56 10.55 -0.13 3.78
N GLU A 57 11.30 0.64 4.58
CA GLU A 57 10.78 1.78 5.36
C GLU A 57 9.98 2.79 4.53
N PRO A 58 10.45 3.24 3.35
CA PRO A 58 9.69 4.19 2.54
C PRO A 58 8.30 3.67 2.15
N LEU A 59 8.17 2.36 1.88
CA LEU A 59 6.87 1.75 1.61
C LEU A 59 5.98 1.73 2.87
N PHE A 60 6.52 1.40 4.03
CA PHE A 60 5.74 1.43 5.28
C PHE A 60 5.18 2.82 5.57
N ARG A 61 5.98 3.86 5.32
CA ARG A 61 5.51 5.23 5.44
C ARG A 61 4.39 5.54 4.44
N LEU A 62 4.56 5.16 3.17
CA LEU A 62 3.51 5.30 2.16
C LEU A 62 2.21 4.63 2.62
N VAL A 63 2.26 3.40 3.12
CA VAL A 63 1.08 2.65 3.58
C VAL A 63 0.39 3.35 4.75
N ASN A 64 1.16 3.85 5.71
CA ASN A 64 0.61 4.59 6.85
C ASN A 64 -0.08 5.90 6.38
N GLU A 65 0.53 6.64 5.47
CA GLU A 65 -0.03 7.89 4.92
C GLU A 65 -1.28 7.59 4.07
N LEU A 66 -1.30 6.52 3.28
CA LEU A 66 -2.47 6.06 2.54
C LEU A 66 -3.62 5.63 3.46
N ALA A 67 -3.30 5.04 4.60
CA ALA A 67 -4.33 4.68 5.57
C ALA A 67 -5.06 5.92 6.10
N GLU A 68 -4.38 7.06 6.27
CA GLU A 68 -5.02 8.31 6.68
C GLU A 68 -5.89 8.92 5.58
N THR A 69 -5.36 9.05 4.36
CA THR A 69 -6.13 9.63 3.24
C THR A 69 -7.26 8.71 2.79
N GLY A 70 -7.04 7.39 2.85
CA GLY A 70 -7.98 6.36 2.45
C GLY A 70 -9.23 6.24 3.33
N LYS A 71 -9.19 6.74 4.57
CA LYS A 71 -10.38 6.84 5.45
C LYS A 71 -11.47 7.69 4.80
N LYS A 72 -11.09 8.86 4.27
CA LYS A 72 -12.01 9.74 3.58
C LYS A 72 -12.63 9.07 2.34
N THR A 73 -11.81 8.38 1.56
CA THR A 73 -12.26 7.68 0.36
C THR A 73 -13.21 6.53 0.72
N ALA A 74 -12.90 5.73 1.76
CA ALA A 74 -13.76 4.67 2.25
C ALA A 74 -15.14 5.20 2.67
N GLN A 75 -15.14 6.30 3.42
CA GLN A 75 -16.39 6.91 3.89
C GLN A 75 -17.20 7.55 2.76
N THR A 76 -16.53 8.29 1.87
CA THR A 76 -17.22 9.07 0.82
C THR A 76 -17.76 8.17 -0.31
N MET A 77 -16.98 7.18 -0.73
CA MET A 77 -17.34 6.33 -1.88
C MET A 77 -18.11 5.08 -1.48
N TYR A 78 -17.83 4.52 -0.31
CA TYR A 78 -18.34 3.21 0.10
C TYR A 78 -19.19 3.26 1.37
N HIS A 79 -19.27 4.43 2.03
CA HIS A 79 -19.98 4.59 3.31
C HIS A 79 -19.53 3.59 4.37
N CYS A 80 -18.21 3.25 4.37
CA CYS A 80 -17.61 2.24 5.21
C CYS A 80 -16.59 2.83 6.17
N ASN A 81 -16.39 2.14 7.29
CA ASN A 81 -15.27 2.37 8.18
C ASN A 81 -13.98 1.70 7.64
N GLY A 82 -12.83 2.11 8.17
CA GLY A 82 -11.53 1.64 7.70
C GLY A 82 -10.96 2.56 6.62
N TRP A 83 -10.11 2.04 5.77
CA TRP A 83 -9.49 2.79 4.69
C TRP A 83 -9.38 1.96 3.40
N VAL A 84 -9.35 2.65 2.27
CA VAL A 84 -9.27 2.04 0.95
C VAL A 84 -8.27 2.80 0.10
N ALA A 85 -7.53 2.08 -0.74
CA ALA A 85 -6.77 2.63 -1.84
C ALA A 85 -7.05 1.80 -3.10
N HIS A 86 -7.18 2.50 -4.23
CA HIS A 86 -7.42 1.87 -5.52
C HIS A 86 -6.09 1.49 -6.20
N HIS A 87 -6.10 1.21 -7.50
CA HIS A 87 -4.98 0.59 -8.19
C HIS A 87 -3.72 1.44 -8.37
N ASN A 88 -3.83 2.76 -8.21
CA ASN A 88 -2.72 3.72 -8.30
C ASN A 88 -2.77 4.72 -7.16
N THR A 89 -1.59 5.19 -6.77
CA THR A 89 -1.41 6.36 -5.90
C THR A 89 -0.26 7.24 -6.41
N ASP A 90 -0.02 8.34 -5.74
CA ASP A 90 0.99 9.34 -6.09
C ASP A 90 1.74 9.85 -4.85
N ILE A 91 2.60 10.86 -5.04
CA ILE A 91 3.34 11.49 -3.95
C ILE A 91 2.44 12.22 -2.96
N TRP A 92 1.20 12.53 -3.35
CA TRP A 92 0.18 13.20 -2.54
C TRP A 92 -0.73 12.22 -1.80
N ARG A 93 -0.52 10.91 -2.02
CA ARG A 93 -1.29 9.81 -1.39
C ARG A 93 -2.76 9.82 -1.83
N ALA A 94 -3.01 10.06 -3.11
CA ALA A 94 -4.34 9.88 -3.66
C ALA A 94 -4.80 8.43 -3.51
N THR A 95 -6.04 8.21 -3.09
CA THR A 95 -6.61 6.89 -2.82
C THR A 95 -7.86 6.57 -3.64
N GLY A 96 -8.42 7.59 -4.31
CA GLY A 96 -9.55 7.43 -5.21
C GLY A 96 -9.22 6.65 -6.48
N PRO A 97 -10.26 6.17 -7.21
CA PRO A 97 -10.05 5.53 -8.50
C PRO A 97 -9.58 6.55 -9.55
N VAL A 98 -8.65 6.14 -10.41
CA VAL A 98 -8.12 6.92 -11.54
C VAL A 98 -8.16 6.07 -12.82
N ASP A 99 -7.81 6.65 -13.96
CA ASP A 99 -7.69 5.98 -15.26
C ASP A 99 -9.00 5.38 -15.81
N GLY A 100 -10.16 5.81 -15.28
CA GLY A 100 -11.48 5.39 -15.74
C GLY A 100 -12.08 4.21 -14.96
N PRO A 101 -13.40 3.98 -15.12
CA PRO A 101 -14.14 3.02 -14.28
C PRO A 101 -13.66 1.58 -14.41
N PHE A 102 -13.23 1.17 -15.60
CA PHE A 102 -12.79 -0.21 -15.86
C PHE A 102 -11.55 -0.59 -15.04
N TYR A 103 -10.60 0.34 -14.89
CA TYR A 103 -9.38 0.13 -14.15
C TYR A 103 -9.50 0.58 -12.69
N GLY A 104 -10.23 1.68 -12.48
CA GLY A 104 -10.28 2.38 -11.20
C GLY A 104 -11.09 1.69 -10.11
N THR A 105 -12.04 0.82 -10.46
CA THR A 105 -12.94 0.20 -9.49
C THR A 105 -12.36 -1.01 -8.73
N TRP A 106 -11.05 -1.09 -8.60
CA TRP A 106 -10.34 -2.13 -7.85
C TRP A 106 -9.93 -1.61 -6.46
N PRO A 107 -10.64 -1.96 -5.36
CA PRO A 107 -10.44 -1.34 -4.04
C PRO A 107 -9.45 -2.09 -3.13
N ASN A 108 -8.65 -2.99 -3.66
CA ASN A 108 -7.84 -3.92 -2.87
C ASN A 108 -6.42 -3.43 -2.58
N GLY A 109 -6.00 -2.25 -3.08
CA GLY A 109 -4.64 -1.74 -2.95
C GLY A 109 -4.19 -1.60 -1.50
N GLY A 110 -5.05 -1.04 -0.65
CA GLY A 110 -4.75 -0.90 0.77
C GLY A 110 -4.54 -2.22 1.50
N ALA A 111 -5.40 -3.19 1.22
CA ALA A 111 -5.30 -4.52 1.83
C ALA A 111 -4.04 -5.26 1.36
N TRP A 112 -3.71 -5.18 0.08
CA TRP A 112 -2.51 -5.84 -0.46
C TRP A 112 -1.23 -5.23 0.07
N LEU A 113 -1.12 -3.90 0.06
CA LEU A 113 0.03 -3.20 0.64
C LEU A 113 0.21 -3.50 2.13
N SER A 114 -0.88 -3.67 2.88
CA SER A 114 -0.82 -4.01 4.31
C SER A 114 -0.10 -5.33 4.59
N GLN A 115 -0.05 -6.26 3.63
CA GLN A 115 0.71 -7.50 3.78
C GLN A 115 2.21 -7.25 3.97
N HIS A 116 2.77 -6.18 3.43
CA HIS A 116 4.17 -5.82 3.64
C HIS A 116 4.49 -5.53 5.10
N LEU A 117 3.57 -4.90 5.85
CA LEU A 117 3.72 -4.67 7.29
C LEU A 117 3.77 -6.00 8.07
N TRP A 118 2.89 -6.94 7.69
CA TRP A 118 2.87 -8.26 8.28
C TRP A 118 4.12 -9.07 7.95
N GLN A 119 4.56 -9.07 6.69
CA GLN A 119 5.77 -9.75 6.26
C GLN A 119 7.01 -9.24 7.01
N HIS A 120 7.14 -7.93 7.19
CA HIS A 120 8.24 -7.37 7.98
C HIS A 120 8.28 -7.95 9.39
N TYR A 121 7.11 -8.01 10.07
CA TYR A 121 7.03 -8.64 11.38
C TYR A 121 7.44 -10.12 11.36
N LEU A 122 7.01 -10.89 10.36
CA LEU A 122 7.36 -12.31 10.25
C LEU A 122 8.88 -12.53 10.10
N TYR A 123 9.58 -11.64 9.38
CA TYR A 123 11.02 -11.74 9.20
C TYR A 123 11.84 -11.20 10.37
N THR A 124 11.36 -10.17 11.05
CA THR A 124 12.12 -9.46 12.09
C THR A 124 11.73 -9.87 13.51
N GLY A 125 10.49 -10.33 13.72
CA GLY A 125 9.92 -10.54 15.05
C GLY A 125 9.67 -9.25 15.85
N ASP A 126 9.76 -8.06 15.18
CA ASP A 126 9.63 -6.76 15.84
C ASP A 126 8.17 -6.51 16.28
N LYS A 127 7.91 -6.75 17.54
CA LYS A 127 6.59 -6.55 18.14
C LYS A 127 6.20 -5.08 18.27
N ASP A 128 7.15 -4.20 18.49
CA ASP A 128 6.88 -2.77 18.63
C ASP A 128 6.46 -2.19 17.27
N PHE A 129 7.12 -2.62 16.19
CA PHE A 129 6.69 -2.32 14.83
C PHE A 129 5.27 -2.83 14.56
N LEU A 130 4.96 -4.07 14.93
CA LEU A 130 3.62 -4.64 14.74
C LEU A 130 2.56 -3.88 15.51
N ILE A 131 2.80 -3.57 16.79
CA ILE A 131 1.88 -2.80 17.63
C ILE A 131 1.60 -1.43 17.00
N LYS A 132 2.65 -0.74 16.56
CA LYS A 132 2.54 0.57 15.90
C LYS A 132 1.69 0.52 14.64
N ASN A 133 1.85 -0.51 13.82
CA ASN A 133 1.19 -0.65 12.52
C ASN A 133 -0.13 -1.44 12.56
N TYR A 134 -0.48 -2.03 13.70
CA TYR A 134 -1.71 -2.82 13.85
C TYR A 134 -2.99 -2.06 13.50
N PRO A 135 -3.15 -0.76 13.85
CA PRO A 135 -4.32 0.01 13.43
C PRO A 135 -4.49 0.11 11.92
N VAL A 136 -3.38 0.18 11.17
CA VAL A 136 -3.38 0.21 9.70
C VAL A 136 -3.84 -1.13 9.14
N LEU A 137 -3.28 -2.24 9.65
CA LEU A 137 -3.68 -3.60 9.30
C LEU A 137 -5.16 -3.84 9.56
N LYS A 138 -5.63 -3.48 10.76
CA LYS A 138 -7.04 -3.61 11.15
C LYS A 138 -7.94 -2.74 10.29
N GLY A 139 -7.53 -1.53 9.97
CA GLY A 139 -8.31 -0.58 9.17
C GLY A 139 -8.40 -0.93 7.69
N ALA A 140 -7.50 -1.77 7.16
CA ALA A 140 -7.60 -2.29 5.79
C ALA A 140 -8.78 -3.27 5.59
N THR A 141 -9.56 -3.50 6.63
CA THR A 141 -10.79 -4.29 6.62
C THR A 141 -11.97 -3.40 6.23
N VAL A 142 -12.70 -3.75 5.19
CA VAL A 142 -13.92 -3.03 4.78
C VAL A 142 -15.14 -3.68 5.41
N SER A 143 -15.87 -2.89 6.20
CA SER A 143 -17.18 -3.30 6.76
C SER A 143 -18.28 -2.49 6.11
N TYR A 144 -19.29 -3.15 5.55
CA TYR A 144 -20.44 -2.51 4.95
C TYR A 144 -21.75 -3.10 5.49
N LYS A 145 -22.80 -2.28 5.53
CA LYS A 145 -24.14 -2.72 5.95
C LYS A 145 -25.04 -2.92 4.75
N VAL A 146 -25.78 -4.03 4.78
CA VAL A 146 -26.93 -4.25 3.88
C VAL A 146 -28.14 -4.51 4.77
N GLY A 147 -29.04 -3.54 4.86
CA GLY A 147 -30.11 -3.55 5.85
C GLY A 147 -29.55 -3.52 7.28
N ASP A 148 -30.02 -4.42 8.12
CA ASP A 148 -29.54 -4.56 9.52
C ASP A 148 -28.31 -5.47 9.67
N VAL A 149 -27.86 -6.08 8.57
CA VAL A 149 -26.71 -7.01 8.59
C VAL A 149 -25.43 -6.27 8.27
N THR A 150 -24.43 -6.40 9.15
CA THR A 150 -23.08 -5.89 8.93
C THR A 150 -22.23 -6.99 8.31
N TYR A 151 -21.74 -6.74 7.11
CA TYR A 151 -20.76 -7.61 6.44
C TYR A 151 -19.36 -7.02 6.66
N THR A 152 -18.48 -7.83 7.22
CA THR A 152 -17.06 -7.47 7.37
C THR A 152 -16.25 -8.31 6.39
N ARG A 153 -15.59 -7.67 5.44
CA ARG A 153 -14.56 -8.33 4.63
C ARG A 153 -13.21 -7.96 5.20
N THR A 154 -12.57 -8.93 5.82
CA THR A 154 -11.16 -8.85 6.18
C THR A 154 -10.37 -9.40 4.99
N PHE A 155 -9.56 -8.58 4.36
CA PHE A 155 -8.67 -9.03 3.28
C PHE A 155 -7.41 -9.71 3.83
N LEU A 156 -7.21 -9.68 5.14
CA LEU A 156 -6.15 -10.35 5.86
C LEU A 156 -6.79 -11.36 6.81
N THR A 157 -6.82 -12.61 6.44
CA THR A 157 -6.91 -13.72 7.38
C THR A 157 -5.51 -13.92 7.96
N LEU A 158 -5.29 -13.43 9.18
CA LEU A 158 -4.15 -13.82 9.97
C LEU A 158 -4.44 -15.23 10.47
N SER A 159 -4.01 -16.24 9.72
CA SER A 159 -3.99 -17.64 10.15
C SER A 159 -2.70 -17.94 10.88
#